data_150feb254ce3a540def75264fc3f0d30
#
_entry.id   150feb254ce3a540def75264fc3f0d30
#
_cell.length_a   1.000
_cell.length_b   1.000
_cell.length_c   1.000
_cell.angle_alpha   90.00
_cell.angle_beta   90.00
_cell.angle_gamma   90.00
#
_symmetry.space_group_name_H-M   'P 1'
#
loop_
_entity.id
_entity.type
_entity.pdbx_description
1 polymer ?
#
loop_
_entity_poly.entity_id
_entity_poly.type
_entity_poly.pdbx_seq_one_letter_code
_entity_poly.pdbx_strand_id
1 'polypeptide(L)'
;MLGWLAETQPEQLAKVVKTGSDVVKQQSQLLDRIVKVLDTPMDNGGGTLNLLRKGFSHLSAKFDMCVFKPESTLNAKRNADYAAVRVRVMRQVHFSTADQRSVDLVFFVNGLPVATAELKTEFTQ
;
A
#
# COMPACT_ATOMS: atom_id res chain seq x y z
N MET A 1 3.08 -5.30 -1.81
CA MET A 1 3.24 -4.39 -0.64
C MET A 1 4.54 -4.67 0.11
N LEU A 2 4.70 -5.84 0.72
CA LEU A 2 5.93 -6.16 1.48
C LEU A 2 7.18 -6.15 0.61
N GLY A 3 7.08 -6.56 -0.66
CA GLY A 3 8.22 -6.53 -1.58
C GLY A 3 8.79 -5.13 -1.80
N TRP A 4 7.94 -4.12 -1.93
CA TRP A 4 8.40 -2.74 -2.07
C TRP A 4 9.05 -2.24 -0.78
N LEU A 5 8.48 -2.57 0.38
CA LEU A 5 9.07 -2.21 1.67
C LEU A 5 10.44 -2.88 1.87
N ALA A 6 10.58 -4.15 1.48
CA ALA A 6 11.85 -4.86 1.57
C ALA A 6 12.92 -4.28 0.64
N GLU A 7 12.51 -3.81 -0.53
CA GLU A 7 13.41 -3.23 -1.52
C GLU A 7 13.88 -1.82 -1.11
N THR A 8 12.96 -1.00 -0.57
CA THR A 8 13.23 0.41 -0.30
C THR A 8 13.58 0.72 1.13
N GLN A 9 13.12 -0.09 2.09
CA GLN A 9 13.25 0.17 3.52
C GLN A 9 13.64 -1.09 4.30
N PRO A 10 14.71 -1.80 3.89
CA PRO A 10 15.08 -3.07 4.53
C PRO A 10 15.46 -2.89 6.00
N GLU A 11 16.04 -1.76 6.38
CA GLU A 11 16.44 -1.48 7.77
C GLU A 11 15.23 -1.35 8.69
N GLN A 12 14.19 -0.64 8.24
CA GLN A 12 12.97 -0.50 9.02
C GLN A 12 12.23 -1.83 9.10
N LEU A 13 12.16 -2.57 8.00
CA LEU A 13 11.51 -3.87 7.97
C LEU A 13 12.19 -4.86 8.92
N ALA A 14 13.52 -4.84 9.00
CA ALA A 14 14.28 -5.71 9.89
C ALA A 14 14.01 -5.45 11.38
N LYS A 15 13.51 -4.28 11.75
CA LYS A 15 13.13 -3.97 13.13
C LYS A 15 11.88 -4.72 13.58
N VAL A 16 10.98 -5.06 12.67
CA VAL A 16 9.66 -5.63 12.98
C VAL A 16 9.46 -7.02 12.42
N VAL A 17 10.24 -7.41 11.40
CA VAL A 17 10.25 -8.77 10.84
C VAL A 17 11.68 -9.29 10.94
N LYS A 18 11.93 -10.08 11.97
CA LYS A 18 13.25 -10.64 12.23
C LYS A 18 13.35 -12.05 11.66
N THR A 19 14.54 -12.43 11.19
CA THR A 19 14.78 -13.79 10.72
C THR A 19 14.53 -14.81 11.82
N GLY A 20 13.87 -15.92 11.47
CA GLY A 20 13.55 -16.98 12.43
C GLY A 20 12.20 -17.62 12.15
N SER A 21 11.70 -18.37 13.13
CA SER A 21 10.46 -19.12 13.00
C SER A 21 9.20 -18.26 12.97
N ASP A 22 9.29 -17.00 13.40
CA ASP A 22 8.12 -16.11 13.55
C ASP A 22 7.94 -15.12 12.38
N VAL A 23 8.66 -15.31 11.27
CA VAL A 23 8.61 -14.39 10.12
C VAL A 23 7.19 -14.19 9.61
N VAL A 24 6.44 -15.28 9.39
CA VAL A 24 5.07 -15.22 8.87
C VAL A 24 4.15 -14.47 9.84
N LYS A 25 4.28 -14.76 11.13
CA LYS A 25 3.49 -14.09 12.17
C LYS A 25 3.79 -12.59 12.22
N GLN A 26 5.06 -12.23 12.16
CA GLN A 26 5.49 -10.84 12.19
C GLN A 26 5.04 -10.07 10.95
N GLN A 27 5.09 -10.70 9.77
CA GLN A 27 4.54 -10.13 8.55
C GLN A 27 3.04 -9.91 8.63
N SER A 28 2.29 -10.87 9.20
CA SER A 28 0.86 -10.73 9.42
C SER A 28 0.55 -9.57 10.35
N GLN A 29 1.31 -9.40 11.42
CA GLN A 29 1.13 -8.30 12.36
C GLN A 29 1.37 -6.95 11.68
N LEU A 30 2.36 -6.85 10.82
CA LEU A 30 2.64 -5.65 10.04
C LEU A 30 1.48 -5.32 9.09
N LEU A 31 0.96 -6.32 8.38
CA LEU A 31 -0.18 -6.15 7.49
C LEU A 31 -1.44 -5.75 8.25
N ASP A 32 -1.68 -6.34 9.42
CA ASP A 32 -2.80 -5.97 10.29
C ASP A 32 -2.72 -4.51 10.73
N ARG A 33 -1.51 -4.03 11.00
CA ARG A 33 -1.29 -2.61 11.33
C ARG A 33 -1.66 -1.70 10.17
N ILE A 34 -1.28 -2.08 8.95
CA ILE A 34 -1.62 -1.32 7.74
C ILE A 34 -3.13 -1.28 7.55
N VAL A 35 -3.82 -2.41 7.69
CA VAL A 35 -5.28 -2.49 7.61
C VAL A 35 -5.94 -1.59 8.65
N LYS A 36 -5.43 -1.59 9.86
CA LYS A 36 -5.94 -0.74 10.94
C LYS A 36 -5.82 0.75 10.61
N VAL A 37 -4.70 1.16 10.01
CA VAL A 37 -4.53 2.54 9.55
C VAL A 37 -5.52 2.87 8.43
N LEU A 38 -5.71 1.95 7.50
CA LEU A 38 -6.68 2.13 6.40
C LEU A 38 -8.11 2.29 6.93
N ASP A 39 -8.48 1.55 7.96
CA ASP A 39 -9.82 1.58 8.56
C ASP A 39 -10.03 2.78 9.49
N THR A 40 -8.96 3.46 9.89
CA THR A 40 -9.05 4.67 10.71
C THR A 40 -9.56 5.84 9.86
N PRO A 41 -10.49 6.66 10.37
CA PRO A 41 -10.98 7.81 9.61
C PRO A 41 -9.86 8.78 9.22
N MET A 42 -10.02 9.42 8.07
CA MET A 42 -9.02 10.37 7.54
C MET A 42 -8.75 11.51 8.51
N ASP A 43 -9.77 12.00 9.19
CA ASP A 43 -9.64 13.08 10.17
C ASP A 43 -8.80 12.68 11.40
N ASN A 44 -8.69 11.38 11.65
CA ASN A 44 -7.89 10.82 12.75
C ASN A 44 -6.53 10.28 12.26
N GLY A 45 -6.10 10.71 11.08
CA GLY A 45 -4.79 10.35 10.53
C GLY A 45 -4.76 9.04 9.75
N GLY A 46 -5.91 8.44 9.49
CA GLY A 46 -6.00 7.19 8.72
C GLY A 46 -6.41 7.38 7.27
N GLY A 47 -6.74 6.27 6.62
CA GLY A 47 -7.16 6.22 5.23
C GLY A 47 -6.01 6.13 4.25
N THR A 48 -6.35 5.79 3.01
CA THR A 48 -5.37 5.54 1.95
C THR A 48 -4.49 6.75 1.66
N LEU A 49 -5.08 7.94 1.57
CA LEU A 49 -4.32 9.14 1.21
C LEU A 49 -3.27 9.51 2.27
N ASN A 50 -3.65 9.45 3.55
CA ASN A 50 -2.72 9.70 4.64
C ASN A 50 -1.60 8.65 4.66
N LEU A 51 -1.94 7.39 4.42
CA LEU A 51 -0.97 6.31 4.40
C LEU A 51 0.05 6.49 3.27
N LEU A 52 -0.40 6.91 2.08
CA LEU A 52 0.49 7.18 0.95
C LEU A 52 1.37 8.40 1.18
N ARG A 53 0.84 9.44 1.80
CA ARG A 53 1.57 10.70 2.02
C ARG A 53 2.50 10.67 3.22
N LYS A 54 2.05 10.10 4.32
CA LYS A 54 2.74 10.19 5.62
C LYS A 54 3.35 8.87 6.07
N GLY A 55 2.97 7.75 5.43
CA GLY A 55 3.36 6.45 5.91
C GLY A 55 2.70 6.08 7.23
N PHE A 56 3.30 5.19 7.96
CA PHE A 56 2.78 4.74 9.24
C PHE A 56 3.92 4.26 10.15
N SER A 57 3.61 4.12 11.43
CA SER A 57 4.52 3.56 12.42
C SER A 57 4.00 2.22 12.91
N HIS A 58 4.91 1.28 13.12
CA HIS A 58 4.61 -0.03 13.71
C HIS A 58 5.75 -0.42 14.63
N LEU A 59 5.44 -0.60 15.93
CA LEU A 59 6.45 -0.86 16.97
C LEU A 59 7.54 0.23 16.92
N SER A 60 8.81 -0.15 16.75
CA SER A 60 9.93 0.79 16.68
C SER A 60 10.27 1.29 15.28
N ALA A 61 9.54 0.81 14.27
CA ALA A 61 9.80 1.14 12.87
C ALA A 61 8.83 2.19 12.33
N LYS A 62 9.31 2.99 11.38
CA LYS A 62 8.49 3.91 10.62
C LYS A 62 8.66 3.59 9.13
N PHE A 63 7.53 3.50 8.43
CA PHE A 63 7.51 3.14 7.02
C PHE A 63 6.89 4.22 6.17
N ASP A 64 7.49 4.47 5.01
CA ASP A 64 6.84 5.17 3.92
C ASP A 64 6.12 4.15 3.03
N MET A 65 4.93 4.48 2.56
CA MET A 65 4.15 3.60 1.67
C MET A 65 4.21 4.00 0.21
N CYS A 66 4.75 5.18 -0.08
CA CYS A 66 4.90 5.67 -1.44
C CYS A 66 5.97 6.75 -1.49
N VAL A 67 6.63 6.87 -2.63
CA VAL A 67 7.53 8.00 -2.94
C VAL A 67 6.95 8.70 -4.14
N PHE A 68 6.63 9.98 -3.98
CA PHE A 68 6.15 10.80 -5.09
C PHE A 68 7.34 11.28 -5.92
N LYS A 69 7.05 11.70 -7.16
CA LYS A 69 8.10 12.13 -8.10
C LYS A 69 9.00 13.19 -7.44
N PRO A 70 10.31 12.92 -7.30
CA PRO A 70 11.23 13.90 -6.73
C PRO A 70 11.38 15.12 -7.64
N GLU A 71 11.49 16.30 -7.04
CA GLU A 71 11.73 17.54 -7.78
C GLU A 71 13.16 17.63 -8.30
N SER A 72 14.08 16.90 -7.68
CA SER A 72 15.51 16.95 -8.00
C SER A 72 16.06 15.54 -8.23
N THR A 73 17.01 15.43 -9.15
CA THR A 73 17.75 14.19 -9.41
C THR A 73 18.96 14.02 -8.49
N LEU A 74 19.20 14.93 -7.57
CA LEU A 74 20.39 14.91 -6.70
C LEU A 74 20.36 13.81 -5.65
N ASN A 75 19.17 13.37 -5.21
CA ASN A 75 19.05 12.29 -4.25
C ASN A 75 18.82 10.97 -4.99
N ALA A 76 19.89 10.21 -5.20
CA ALA A 76 19.87 8.95 -5.94
C ALA A 76 18.96 7.90 -5.27
N LYS A 77 18.96 7.81 -3.93
CA LYS A 77 18.10 6.85 -3.22
C LYS A 77 16.62 7.16 -3.44
N ARG A 78 16.24 8.41 -3.34
CA ARG A 78 14.84 8.81 -3.50
C ARG A 78 14.36 8.59 -4.93
N ASN A 79 15.21 8.85 -5.92
CA ASN A 79 14.90 8.55 -7.32
C ASN A 79 14.75 7.04 -7.55
N ALA A 80 15.61 6.23 -6.94
CA ALA A 80 15.52 4.77 -7.03
C ALA A 80 14.23 4.24 -6.36
N ASP A 81 13.88 4.76 -5.20
CA ASP A 81 12.66 4.37 -4.49
C ASP A 81 11.41 4.74 -5.29
N TYR A 82 11.42 5.91 -5.94
CA TYR A 82 10.34 6.33 -6.84
C TYR A 82 10.23 5.40 -8.05
N ALA A 83 11.33 5.05 -8.66
CA ALA A 83 11.34 4.13 -9.80
C ALA A 83 10.85 2.72 -9.43
N ALA A 84 10.99 2.34 -8.16
CA ALA A 84 10.54 1.05 -7.64
C ALA A 84 9.06 1.02 -7.28
N VAL A 85 8.36 2.15 -7.28
CA VAL A 85 6.91 2.20 -7.00
C VAL A 85 6.17 1.31 -7.97
N ARG A 86 5.29 0.47 -7.43
CA ARG A 86 4.54 -0.54 -8.20
C ARG A 86 3.11 -0.08 -8.38
N VAL A 87 2.68 0.05 -9.62
CA VAL A 87 1.30 0.37 -9.99
C VAL A 87 0.70 -0.86 -10.65
N ARG A 88 -0.46 -1.29 -10.15
CA ARG A 88 -1.16 -2.47 -10.69
C ARG A 88 -2.62 -2.15 -10.91
N VAL A 89 -3.20 -2.86 -11.88
CA VAL A 89 -4.64 -2.83 -12.17
C VAL A 89 -5.16 -4.24 -12.03
N MET A 90 -6.25 -4.41 -11.29
CA MET A 90 -6.97 -5.68 -11.21
C MET A 90 -8.36 -5.51 -11.78
N ARG A 91 -8.83 -6.53 -12.50
CA ARG A 91 -10.15 -6.57 -13.12
C ARG A 91 -11.09 -7.43 -12.29
N GLN A 92 -12.37 -7.05 -12.27
CA GLN A 92 -13.45 -7.85 -11.67
C GLN A 92 -13.15 -8.19 -10.20
N VAL A 93 -12.84 -7.17 -9.40
CA VAL A 93 -12.52 -7.36 -7.99
C VAL A 93 -13.80 -7.51 -7.18
N HIS A 94 -13.98 -8.67 -6.54
CA HIS A 94 -15.08 -8.91 -5.61
C HIS A 94 -14.73 -8.30 -4.24
N PHE A 95 -15.55 -7.39 -3.76
CA PHE A 95 -15.30 -6.64 -2.53
C PHE A 95 -16.19 -7.06 -1.35
N SER A 96 -17.14 -7.97 -1.60
CA SER A 96 -18.05 -8.45 -0.57
C SER A 96 -18.10 -9.97 -0.59
N THR A 97 -18.05 -10.57 0.59
CA THR A 97 -18.27 -12.01 0.76
C THR A 97 -19.74 -12.37 0.87
N ALA A 98 -20.61 -11.37 1.08
CA ALA A 98 -22.04 -11.56 1.25
C ALA A 98 -22.81 -11.66 -0.08
N ASP A 99 -22.26 -11.14 -1.16
CA ASP A 99 -22.89 -11.15 -2.48
C ASP A 99 -21.85 -11.20 -3.61
N GLN A 100 -22.33 -11.16 -4.86
CA GLN A 100 -21.50 -11.26 -6.07
C GLN A 100 -21.08 -9.89 -6.62
N ARG A 101 -21.22 -8.81 -5.84
CA ARG A 101 -20.83 -7.49 -6.32
C ARG A 101 -19.34 -7.42 -6.58
N SER A 102 -18.99 -6.78 -7.67
CA SER A 102 -17.60 -6.59 -8.07
C SER A 102 -17.39 -5.20 -8.63
N VAL A 103 -16.14 -4.76 -8.60
CA VAL A 103 -15.70 -3.53 -9.26
C VAL A 103 -14.96 -3.91 -10.52
N ASP A 104 -15.25 -3.24 -11.65
CA ASP A 104 -14.66 -3.58 -12.93
C ASP A 104 -13.15 -3.45 -12.95
N LEU A 105 -12.62 -2.33 -12.43
CA LEU A 105 -11.19 -2.09 -12.32
C LEU A 105 -10.86 -1.51 -10.95
N VAL A 106 -9.78 -2.00 -10.35
CA VAL A 106 -9.18 -1.40 -9.15
C VAL A 106 -7.72 -1.12 -9.42
N PHE A 107 -7.29 0.10 -9.13
CA PHE A 107 -5.91 0.52 -9.28
C PHE A 107 -5.21 0.49 -7.93
N PHE A 108 -4.01 -0.07 -7.92
CA PHE A 108 -3.20 -0.21 -6.70
C PHE A 108 -1.85 0.50 -6.86
N VAL A 109 -1.42 1.15 -5.80
CA VAL A 109 -0.06 1.68 -5.68
C VAL A 109 0.60 0.99 -4.50
N ASN A 110 1.70 0.29 -4.75
CA ASN A 110 2.43 -0.50 -3.75
C ASN A 110 1.52 -1.44 -2.94
N GLY A 111 0.47 -1.97 -3.58
CA GLY A 111 -0.48 -2.88 -2.95
C GLY A 111 -1.66 -2.21 -2.25
N LEU A 112 -1.70 -0.87 -2.22
CA LEU A 112 -2.82 -0.14 -1.64
C LEU A 112 -3.83 0.25 -2.72
N PRO A 113 -5.13 -0.01 -2.53
CA PRO A 113 -6.14 0.42 -3.49
C PRO A 113 -6.30 1.95 -3.45
N VAL A 114 -6.19 2.59 -4.60
CA VAL A 114 -6.20 4.06 -4.70
C VAL A 114 -7.35 4.60 -5.53
N ALA A 115 -7.86 3.82 -6.48
CA ALA A 115 -8.94 4.24 -7.36
C ALA A 115 -9.70 3.03 -7.89
N THR A 116 -10.96 3.26 -8.22
CA THR A 116 -11.81 2.27 -8.89
C THR A 116 -12.38 2.88 -10.15
N ALA A 117 -12.70 2.04 -11.14
CA ALA A 117 -13.37 2.48 -12.35
C ALA A 117 -14.40 1.44 -12.78
N GLU A 118 -15.53 1.91 -13.26
CA GLU A 118 -16.54 1.08 -13.89
C GLU A 118 -16.59 1.39 -15.37
N LEU A 119 -16.61 0.34 -16.17
CA LEU A 119 -16.64 0.45 -17.62
C LEU A 119 -18.09 0.39 -18.09
N LYS A 120 -18.51 1.39 -18.86
CA LYS A 120 -19.85 1.42 -19.45
C LYS A 120 -19.73 1.63 -20.94
N THR A 121 -20.60 0.94 -21.69
CA THR A 121 -20.77 1.24 -23.11
C THR A 121 -21.80 2.35 -23.28
N GLU A 122 -21.88 2.95 -24.45
CA GLU A 122 -22.89 3.95 -24.76
C GLU A 122 -24.32 3.43 -24.64
N PHE A 123 -24.51 2.12 -24.66
CA PHE A 123 -25.82 1.46 -24.52
C PHE A 123 -26.13 1.03 -23.09
N THR A 124 -25.21 1.21 -22.16
CA THR A 124 -25.35 0.82 -20.75
C THR A 124 -25.43 2.09 -19.90
N GLN A 125 -26.57 2.32 -19.30
CA GLN A 125 -26.79 3.49 -18.44
C GLN A 125 -27.03 3.09 -16.99
#